data_09421ea243faf4edf76ae29c661f8eba
#
_entry.id   09421ea243faf4edf76ae29c661f8eba
#
_cell.length_a   1.000
_cell.length_b   1.000
_cell.length_c   1.000
_cell.angle_alpha   90.00
_cell.angle_beta   90.00
_cell.angle_gamma   90.00
#
_symmetry.space_group_name_H-M   'P 1'
#
loop_
_entity.id
_entity.type
_entity.pdbx_description
1 polymer ?
#
loop_
_entity_poly.entity_id
_entity_poly.type
_entity_poly.pdbx_seq_one_letter_code
_entity_poly.pdbx_strand_id
1 'polypeptide(L)'
;MQYVVHRVNTKEKLKNIDPMFGIEVDIRHSNEKLVLGHDQSNNNIPLIDLLNDYKHSLFVANVKESGIENLIVETLLDYGVKNFFLLDTEFPY
;
A
#
# COMPACT_ATOMS: atom_id res chain seq x y z
N MET A 1 6.91 -19.60 5.93
CA MET A 1 7.56 -18.29 6.08
C MET A 1 6.94 -17.30 5.11
N GLN A 2 6.61 -16.12 5.59
CA GLN A 2 6.00 -15.09 4.76
C GLN A 2 7.08 -14.17 4.20
N TYR A 3 7.15 -14.07 2.88
CA TYR A 3 8.03 -13.12 2.22
C TYR A 3 7.23 -11.88 1.81
N VAL A 4 7.82 -10.72 2.01
CA VAL A 4 7.21 -9.45 1.65
C VAL A 4 8.14 -8.71 0.69
N VAL A 5 7.62 -8.36 -0.48
CA VAL A 5 8.37 -7.58 -1.46
C VAL A 5 8.16 -6.10 -1.16
N HIS A 6 9.26 -5.37 -1.01
CA HIS A 6 9.21 -3.96 -0.60
C HIS A 6 8.95 -3.00 -1.75
N ARG A 7 8.31 -1.88 -1.43
CA ARG A 7 8.10 -0.75 -2.36
C ARG A 7 7.40 -1.15 -3.64
N VAL A 8 6.30 -1.89 -3.50
CA VAL A 8 5.48 -2.28 -4.65
C VAL A 8 4.50 -1.14 -4.94
N ASN A 9 5.01 -0.10 -5.58
CA ASN A 9 4.25 1.15 -5.76
C ASN A 9 3.74 1.34 -7.18
N THR A 10 3.83 0.32 -8.02
CA THR A 10 3.31 0.35 -9.39
C THR A 10 2.56 -0.93 -9.70
N LYS A 11 1.65 -0.85 -10.66
CA LYS A 11 0.92 -2.03 -11.11
C LYS A 11 1.84 -3.03 -11.82
N GLU A 12 2.84 -2.52 -12.53
CA GLU A 12 3.78 -3.38 -13.24
C GLU A 12 4.57 -4.25 -12.27
N LYS A 13 5.06 -3.66 -11.19
CA LYS A 13 5.79 -4.42 -10.18
C LYS A 13 4.88 -5.44 -9.52
N LEU A 14 3.64 -5.07 -9.22
CA LEU A 14 2.69 -5.98 -8.60
C LEU A 14 2.44 -7.21 -9.47
N LYS A 15 2.29 -7.02 -10.77
CA LYS A 15 2.00 -8.12 -11.69
C LYS A 15 3.09 -9.17 -11.75
N ASN A 16 4.33 -8.79 -11.43
CA ASN A 16 5.48 -9.69 -11.49
C ASN A 16 5.72 -10.42 -10.17
N ILE A 17 4.85 -10.23 -9.18
CA ILE A 17 5.00 -10.84 -7.86
C ILE A 17 3.97 -11.96 -7.71
N ASP A 18 4.44 -13.14 -7.31
CA ASP A 18 3.55 -14.28 -7.06
C ASP A 18 2.59 -13.92 -5.92
N PRO A 19 1.29 -14.24 -6.08
CA PRO A 19 0.30 -13.93 -5.04
C PRO A 19 0.57 -14.55 -3.67
N MET A 20 1.38 -15.59 -3.58
CA MET A 20 1.72 -16.17 -2.28
C MET A 20 2.61 -15.25 -1.45
N PHE A 21 3.26 -14.27 -2.06
CA PHE A 21 4.08 -13.31 -1.33
C PHE A 21 3.23 -12.13 -0.86
N GLY A 22 3.69 -11.50 0.23
CA GLY A 22 3.13 -10.22 0.64
C GLY A 22 3.79 -9.07 -0.11
N ILE A 23 3.16 -7.92 -0.04
CA ILE A 23 3.72 -6.72 -0.64
C ILE A 23 3.73 -5.59 0.39
N GLU A 24 4.71 -4.71 0.28
CA GLU A 24 4.74 -3.48 1.04
C GLU A 24 4.61 -2.31 0.08
N VAL A 25 3.70 -1.39 0.39
CA VAL A 25 3.49 -0.18 -0.41
C VAL A 25 3.69 1.04 0.46
N ASP A 26 4.20 2.11 -0.14
CA ASP A 26 4.33 3.40 0.53
C ASP A 26 3.08 4.22 0.21
N ILE A 27 2.36 4.65 1.25
CA ILE A 27 1.08 5.35 1.05
C ILE A 27 1.20 6.79 1.53
N ARG A 28 0.81 7.71 0.64
CA ARG A 28 0.78 9.15 0.88
C ARG A 28 -0.61 9.68 0.53
N HIS A 29 -0.85 10.91 0.88
CA HIS A 29 -2.10 11.60 0.54
C HIS A 29 -1.76 12.77 -0.38
N SER A 30 -2.45 12.87 -1.49
CA SER A 30 -2.25 13.93 -2.47
C SER A 30 -3.57 14.24 -3.17
N ASN A 31 -3.94 15.53 -3.23
CA ASN A 31 -5.16 15.96 -3.92
C ASN A 31 -6.40 15.19 -3.46
N GLU A 32 -6.54 15.02 -2.14
CA GLU A 32 -7.67 14.33 -1.51
C GLU A 32 -7.73 12.83 -1.81
N LYS A 33 -6.64 12.25 -2.28
CA LYS A 33 -6.58 10.82 -2.60
C LYS A 33 -5.38 10.16 -1.94
N LEU A 34 -5.52 8.88 -1.64
CA LEU A 34 -4.39 8.07 -1.24
C LEU A 34 -3.63 7.65 -2.49
N VAL A 35 -2.32 7.90 -2.50
CA VAL A 35 -1.45 7.57 -3.63
C VAL A 35 -0.26 6.76 -3.14
N LEU A 36 0.40 6.07 -4.07
CA LEU A 36 1.56 5.22 -3.78
C LEU A 36 2.83 5.91 -4.21
N GLY A 37 3.84 5.89 -3.35
CA GLY A 37 5.15 6.41 -3.72
C GLY A 37 6.03 6.61 -2.52
N HIS A 38 7.31 6.23 -2.67
CA HIS A 38 8.30 6.48 -1.62
C HIS A 38 8.54 7.99 -1.45
N ASP A 39 8.54 8.70 -2.56
CA ASP A 39 8.71 10.16 -2.58
C ASP A 39 7.47 10.82 -3.17
N GLN A 40 7.28 12.10 -2.87
CA GLN A 40 6.20 12.86 -3.48
C GLN A 40 6.51 13.07 -4.96
N SER A 41 5.53 12.77 -5.80
CA SER A 41 5.66 12.89 -7.24
C SER A 41 4.28 13.03 -7.86
N ASN A 42 4.19 13.78 -8.95
CA ASN A 42 2.94 13.90 -9.69
C ASN A 42 2.57 12.62 -10.45
N ASN A 43 3.51 11.67 -10.53
CA ASN A 43 3.30 10.41 -11.25
C ASN A 43 2.89 9.26 -10.33
N ASN A 44 2.67 9.51 -9.05
CA ASN A 44 2.26 8.48 -8.11
C ASN A 44 0.83 8.03 -8.44
N ILE A 45 0.62 6.71 -8.49
CA ILE A 45 -0.71 6.19 -8.82
C ILE A 45 -1.59 6.13 -7.57
N PRO A 46 -2.91 6.24 -7.73
CA PRO A 46 -3.83 6.06 -6.62
C PRO A 46 -3.75 4.65 -6.03
N LEU A 47 -3.92 4.55 -4.71
CA LEU A 47 -3.93 3.24 -4.04
C LEU A 47 -5.00 2.33 -4.64
N ILE A 48 -6.17 2.85 -4.96
CA ILE A 48 -7.26 2.03 -5.48
C ILE A 48 -6.92 1.40 -6.83
N ASP A 49 -6.06 2.04 -7.63
CA ASP A 49 -5.63 1.44 -8.89
C ASP A 49 -4.83 0.17 -8.65
N LEU A 50 -3.97 0.17 -7.64
CA LEU A 50 -3.23 -1.04 -7.29
C LEU A 50 -4.16 -2.10 -6.71
N LEU A 51 -5.09 -1.69 -5.84
CA LEU A 51 -6.00 -2.63 -5.17
C LEU A 51 -6.91 -3.37 -6.13
N ASN A 52 -7.20 -2.79 -7.29
CA ASN A 52 -8.00 -3.47 -8.31
C ASN A 52 -7.34 -4.75 -8.82
N ASP A 53 -6.02 -4.81 -8.77
CA ASP A 53 -5.25 -5.97 -9.22
C ASP A 53 -4.63 -6.77 -8.07
N TYR A 54 -4.89 -6.35 -6.84
CA TYR A 54 -4.30 -6.98 -5.67
C TYR A 54 -4.98 -8.32 -5.35
N LYS A 55 -4.18 -9.37 -5.21
CA LYS A 55 -4.66 -10.69 -4.79
C LYS A 55 -3.61 -11.44 -4.00
N HIS A 56 -2.73 -10.71 -3.35
CA HIS A 56 -1.56 -11.26 -2.67
C HIS A 56 -1.90 -11.62 -1.22
N SER A 57 -0.99 -12.36 -0.57
CA SER A 57 -1.27 -12.95 0.74
C SER A 57 -1.27 -11.95 1.89
N LEU A 58 -0.52 -10.86 1.77
CA LEU A 58 -0.38 -9.88 2.85
C LEU A 58 -0.12 -8.51 2.27
N PHE A 59 -0.79 -7.51 2.81
CA PHE A 59 -0.61 -6.12 2.42
C PHE A 59 0.00 -5.35 3.58
N VAL A 60 1.18 -4.82 3.39
CA VAL A 60 1.84 -3.98 4.39
C VAL A 60 1.79 -2.54 3.91
N ALA A 61 1.06 -1.71 4.63
CA ALA A 61 0.90 -0.30 4.30
C ALA A 61 1.94 0.52 5.08
N ASN A 62 2.95 1.03 4.39
CA ASN A 62 3.93 1.91 4.99
C ASN A 62 3.38 3.33 4.92
N VAL A 63 2.91 3.83 6.06
CA VAL A 63 2.21 5.12 6.14
C VAL A 63 3.24 6.24 6.20
N LYS A 64 3.26 7.08 5.18
CA LYS A 64 4.24 8.14 5.04
C LYS A 64 3.81 9.49 5.61
N GLU A 65 2.54 9.61 6.00
CA GLU A 65 2.01 10.84 6.56
C GLU A 65 1.09 10.50 7.72
N SER A 66 1.12 11.30 8.77
CA SER A 66 0.23 11.08 9.90
C SER A 66 -1.19 11.54 9.55
N GLY A 67 -2.18 10.92 10.20
CA GLY A 67 -3.57 11.32 10.03
C GLY A 67 -4.33 10.62 8.92
N ILE A 68 -3.69 9.76 8.15
CA ILE A 68 -4.36 9.05 7.04
C ILE A 68 -4.65 7.59 7.35
N GLU A 69 -4.31 7.12 8.55
CA GLU A 69 -4.39 5.70 8.89
C GLU A 69 -5.82 5.16 8.78
N ASN A 70 -6.80 5.90 9.30
CA ASN A 70 -8.19 5.44 9.22
C ASN A 70 -8.69 5.34 7.79
N LEU A 71 -8.32 6.29 6.96
CA LEU A 71 -8.69 6.27 5.55
C LEU A 71 -8.08 5.06 4.83
N ILE A 72 -6.84 4.73 5.17
CA ILE A 72 -6.18 3.55 4.61
C ILE A 72 -6.94 2.28 5.01
N VAL A 73 -7.24 2.12 6.28
CA VAL A 73 -7.94 0.93 6.76
C VAL A 73 -9.31 0.79 6.09
N GLU A 74 -10.07 1.88 6.02
CA GLU A 74 -11.37 1.85 5.35
C GLU A 74 -11.25 1.43 3.90
N THR A 75 -10.26 1.98 3.19
CA THR A 75 -10.06 1.67 1.78
C THR A 75 -9.68 0.21 1.58
N LEU A 76 -8.77 -0.32 2.40
CA LEU A 76 -8.37 -1.72 2.29
C LEU A 76 -9.56 -2.65 2.55
N LEU A 77 -10.35 -2.36 3.57
CA LEU A 77 -11.52 -3.18 3.88
C LEU A 77 -12.56 -3.11 2.76
N ASP A 78 -12.78 -1.93 2.18
CA ASP A 78 -13.73 -1.76 1.08
C ASP A 78 -13.33 -2.57 -0.15
N TYR A 79 -12.04 -2.78 -0.35
CA TYR A 79 -11.54 -3.55 -1.50
C TYR A 79 -11.30 -5.02 -1.15
N GLY A 80 -11.76 -5.46 0.01
CA GLY A 80 -11.71 -6.87 0.38
C GLY A 80 -10.36 -7.39 0.84
N VAL A 81 -9.44 -6.51 1.20
CA VAL A 81 -8.14 -6.93 1.72
C VAL A 81 -8.33 -7.42 3.15
N LYS A 82 -7.96 -8.68 3.40
CA LYS A 82 -8.21 -9.32 4.70
C LYS A 82 -6.99 -9.34 5.61
N ASN A 83 -5.82 -9.52 5.04
CA ASN A 83 -4.58 -9.59 5.80
C ASN A 83 -3.75 -8.36 5.52
N PHE A 84 -3.71 -7.44 6.47
CA PHE A 84 -2.90 -6.24 6.31
C PHE A 84 -2.48 -5.72 7.67
N PHE A 85 -1.40 -4.94 7.68
CA PHE A 85 -1.08 -4.11 8.82
C PHE A 85 -0.39 -2.83 8.34
N LEU A 86 -0.37 -1.84 9.22
CA LEU A 86 0.21 -0.54 8.93
C LEU A 86 1.55 -0.40 9.65
N LEU A 87 2.53 0.13 8.93
CA LEU A 87 3.79 0.54 9.51
C LEU A 87 3.89 2.05 9.42
N ASP A 88 4.38 2.67 10.49
CA ASP A 88 4.66 4.10 10.50
C ASP A 88 6.12 4.28 10.86
N THR A 89 6.93 4.54 9.84
CA THR A 89 8.37 4.64 10.05
C THR A 89 8.81 5.99 10.60
N GLU A 90 7.90 6.98 10.60
CA GLU A 90 8.23 8.31 11.14
C GLU A 90 8.10 8.35 12.66
N PHE A 91 7.38 7.40 13.24
CA PHE A 91 7.17 7.32 14.67
C PHE A 91 7.53 5.93 15.17
N PRO A 92 8.82 5.66 15.34
CA PRO A 92 9.23 4.35 15.85
C PRO A 92 8.73 4.18 17.30
N TYR A 93 8.09 3.09 17.55
CA TYR A 93 7.58 2.75 18.86
C TYR A 93 8.44 1.70 19.53
#